data_ac1553baba69e557fab587b38038467d
#
_entry.id   ac1553baba69e557fab587b38038467d
#
_cell.length_a   1.000
_cell.length_b   1.000
_cell.length_c   1.000
_cell.angle_alpha   90.00
_cell.angle_beta   90.00
_cell.angle_gamma   90.00
#
_symmetry.space_group_name_H-M   'P 1'
#
loop_
_entity.id
_entity.type
_entity.pdbx_description
1 polymer ?
#
loop_
_entity_poly.entity_id
_entity_poly.type
_entity_poly.pdbx_seq_one_letter_code
_entity_poly.pdbx_strand_id
1 'polypeptide(L)'
;KYLETGEADPGECKFLWDFENTDRYKILLSHLPIAWLKNDGLEEWDIDCVFSGHLHGGQVILPGIGGVYAPDMGWFPGQLKGIFDSEDGKRHLVLSSGLGNTELVPRFNNIPEIVCVELIPDGNLHKT
;
A
#
# COMPACT_ATOMS: atom_id res chain seq x y z
N LYS A 1 -3.44 7.38 13.28
CA LYS A 1 -3.16 8.82 13.05
C LYS A 1 -1.88 8.99 12.22
N TYR A 2 -0.78 8.32 12.56
CA TYR A 2 0.45 8.33 11.75
C TYR A 2 0.18 7.87 10.31
N LEU A 3 -0.56 6.76 10.16
CA LEU A 3 -0.91 6.19 8.85
C LEU A 3 -1.86 7.07 8.01
N GLU A 4 -2.50 8.05 8.63
CA GLU A 4 -3.40 9.00 7.96
C GLU A 4 -2.71 10.32 7.64
N THR A 5 -1.93 10.84 8.56
CA THR A 5 -1.40 12.20 8.50
C THR A 5 0.12 12.29 8.45
N GLY A 6 0.82 11.17 8.68
CA GLY A 6 2.26 11.14 8.90
C GLY A 6 2.69 11.67 10.28
N GLU A 7 1.73 12.02 11.15
CA GLU A 7 2.02 12.46 12.52
C GLU A 7 2.01 11.27 13.46
N ALA A 8 3.08 11.11 14.21
CA ALA A 8 3.25 10.01 15.16
C ALA A 8 2.20 10.03 16.28
N ASP A 9 1.44 8.94 16.40
CA ASP A 9 0.67 8.62 17.59
C ASP A 9 1.46 7.62 18.43
N PRO A 10 1.67 7.86 19.73
CA PRO A 10 2.52 6.99 20.55
C PRO A 10 2.07 5.53 20.57
N GLY A 11 0.76 5.27 20.50
CA GLY A 11 0.23 3.90 20.47
C GLY A 11 0.46 3.19 19.14
N GLU A 12 0.26 3.89 18.03
CA GLU A 12 0.52 3.37 16.68
C GLU A 12 2.03 3.15 16.48
N CYS A 13 2.86 4.10 16.89
CA CYS A 13 4.31 3.96 16.83
C CYS A 13 4.79 2.77 17.65
N LYS A 14 4.29 2.60 18.87
CA LYS A 14 4.66 1.44 19.70
C LYS A 14 4.33 0.12 19.01
N PHE A 15 3.15 0.01 18.42
CA PHE A 15 2.77 -1.19 17.66
C PHE A 15 3.73 -1.47 16.51
N LEU A 16 4.04 -0.46 15.69
CA LEU A 16 4.94 -0.62 14.54
C LEU A 16 6.36 -0.97 14.99
N TRP A 17 6.88 -0.33 16.04
CA TRP A 17 8.19 -0.64 16.60
C TRP A 17 8.27 -2.06 17.16
N ASP A 18 7.24 -2.51 17.89
CA ASP A 18 7.20 -3.89 18.40
C ASP A 18 7.12 -4.88 17.23
N PHE A 19 6.39 -4.53 16.17
CA PHE A 19 6.16 -5.38 15.01
C PHE A 19 7.41 -5.51 14.13
N GLU A 20 8.11 -4.42 13.85
CA GLU A 20 9.33 -4.44 13.02
C GLU A 20 10.47 -5.22 13.69
N ASN A 21 10.49 -5.31 15.02
CA ASN A 21 11.50 -6.04 15.79
C ASN A 21 11.24 -7.55 15.90
N THR A 22 10.36 -8.11 15.08
CA THR A 22 10.15 -9.57 15.04
C THR A 22 11.06 -10.23 14.02
N ASP A 23 11.49 -11.48 14.31
CA ASP A 23 12.37 -12.27 13.44
C ASP A 23 11.64 -12.99 12.30
N ARG A 24 10.38 -12.64 12.05
CA ARG A 24 9.55 -13.30 11.04
C ARG A 24 9.32 -12.38 9.86
N TYR A 25 8.97 -12.96 8.71
CA TYR A 25 8.45 -12.18 7.58
C TYR A 25 7.20 -11.41 8.01
N LYS A 26 7.24 -10.10 7.87
CA LYS A 26 6.28 -9.16 8.43
C LYS A 26 5.28 -8.72 7.37
N ILE A 27 4.01 -9.09 7.57
CA ILE A 27 2.90 -8.69 6.70
C ILE A 27 1.99 -7.76 7.48
N LEU A 28 1.81 -6.54 6.98
CA LEU A 28 0.91 -5.55 7.57
C LEU A 28 -0.31 -5.33 6.68
N LEU A 29 -1.50 -5.36 7.26
CA LEU A 29 -2.72 -4.93 6.62
C LEU A 29 -3.01 -3.49 7.04
N SER A 30 -2.87 -2.55 6.10
CA SER A 30 -3.08 -1.12 6.33
C SER A 30 -4.18 -0.63 5.38
N HIS A 31 -5.31 -0.15 5.92
CA HIS A 31 -6.39 0.34 5.07
C HIS A 31 -5.94 1.54 4.23
N LEU A 32 -5.25 2.50 4.85
CA LEU A 32 -4.77 3.73 4.22
C LEU A 32 -3.35 3.59 3.70
N PRO A 33 -3.11 3.80 2.40
CA PRO A 33 -1.79 3.66 1.81
C PRO A 33 -0.91 4.92 1.93
N ILE A 34 -1.46 6.04 2.41
CA ILE A 34 -0.80 7.35 2.33
C ILE A 34 0.57 7.39 3.02
N ALA A 35 0.69 6.73 4.18
CA ALA A 35 1.95 6.66 4.92
C ALA A 35 3.03 5.90 4.15
N TRP A 36 2.63 4.94 3.34
CA TRP A 36 3.53 4.08 2.57
C TRP A 36 3.89 4.68 1.22
N LEU A 37 2.99 5.46 0.61
CA LEU A 37 3.17 6.05 -0.72
C LEU A 37 3.82 7.45 -0.69
N LYS A 38 3.59 8.23 0.36
CA LYS A 38 4.02 9.63 0.43
C LYS A 38 4.95 9.95 1.59
N ASN A 39 4.87 9.19 2.67
CA ASN A 39 5.60 9.48 3.90
C ASN A 39 6.77 8.52 4.12
N ASP A 40 7.31 7.99 3.04
CA ASP A 40 8.47 7.11 3.02
C ASP A 40 8.36 5.88 3.95
N GLY A 41 7.12 5.46 4.26
CA GLY A 41 6.87 4.38 5.21
C GLY A 41 7.51 3.05 4.80
N LEU A 42 7.66 2.79 3.50
CA LEU A 42 8.39 1.62 3.01
C LEU A 42 9.89 1.69 3.27
N GLU A 43 10.45 2.89 3.39
CA GLU A 43 11.87 3.10 3.68
C GLU A 43 12.13 3.17 5.19
N GLU A 44 11.18 3.72 5.94
CA GLU A 44 11.33 3.98 7.38
C GLU A 44 11.14 2.72 8.23
N TRP A 45 10.17 1.86 7.87
CA TRP A 45 9.77 0.71 8.68
C TRP A 45 10.29 -0.59 8.09
N ASP A 46 10.87 -1.43 8.93
CA ASP A 46 11.28 -2.78 8.56
C ASP A 46 10.08 -3.75 8.51
N ILE A 47 9.21 -3.52 7.53
CA ILE A 47 8.00 -4.32 7.27
C ILE A 47 8.09 -4.84 5.83
N ASP A 48 8.13 -6.16 5.67
CA ASP A 48 8.43 -6.79 4.40
C ASP A 48 7.33 -6.62 3.35
N CYS A 49 6.06 -6.67 3.77
CA CYS A 49 4.94 -6.53 2.85
C CYS A 49 3.75 -5.81 3.49
N VAL A 50 3.27 -4.77 2.85
CA VAL A 50 2.07 -4.02 3.25
C VAL A 50 0.97 -4.24 2.22
N PHE A 51 -0.21 -4.65 2.65
CA PHE A 51 -1.40 -4.70 1.82
C PHE A 51 -2.31 -3.53 2.14
N SER A 52 -2.72 -2.79 1.12
CA SER A 52 -3.54 -1.59 1.28
C SER A 52 -4.62 -1.47 0.22
N GLY A 53 -5.60 -0.63 0.48
CA GLY A 53 -6.70 -0.35 -0.43
C GLY A 53 -7.11 1.13 -0.38
N HIS A 54 -8.38 1.42 -0.06
CA HIS A 54 -8.95 2.75 0.19
C HIS A 54 -9.08 3.66 -1.04
N LEU A 55 -8.07 3.76 -1.88
CA LEU A 55 -8.03 4.72 -2.99
C LEU A 55 -8.91 4.32 -4.17
N HIS A 56 -9.49 3.13 -4.14
CA HIS A 56 -10.36 2.60 -5.21
C HIS A 56 -9.76 2.76 -6.63
N GLY A 57 -8.43 2.75 -6.74
CA GLY A 57 -7.73 2.98 -8.00
C GLY A 57 -7.95 4.39 -8.60
N GLY A 58 -8.41 5.36 -7.79
CA GLY A 58 -8.72 6.72 -8.22
C GLY A 58 -10.07 6.85 -8.92
N GLN A 59 -11.01 5.92 -8.70
CA GLN A 59 -12.37 5.86 -9.27
C GLN A 59 -12.43 5.96 -10.80
N VAL A 60 -11.94 7.06 -11.37
CA VAL A 60 -11.88 7.33 -12.81
C VAL A 60 -10.42 7.27 -13.25
N ILE A 61 -10.15 6.39 -14.23
CA ILE A 61 -8.80 6.26 -14.81
C ILE A 61 -8.81 6.78 -16.24
N LEU A 62 -7.94 7.74 -16.52
CA LEU A 62 -7.69 8.22 -17.89
C LEU A 62 -6.47 7.52 -18.48
N PRO A 63 -6.59 6.98 -19.72
CA PRO A 63 -5.47 6.34 -20.40
C PRO A 63 -4.26 7.29 -20.52
N GLY A 64 -3.10 6.84 -20.09
CA GLY A 64 -1.86 7.63 -20.15
C GLY A 64 -1.67 8.65 -19.02
N ILE A 65 -2.70 8.91 -18.20
CA ILE A 65 -2.65 9.86 -17.08
C ILE A 65 -2.74 9.14 -15.74
N GLY A 66 -3.55 8.07 -15.66
CA GLY A 66 -3.82 7.37 -14.42
C GLY A 66 -5.09 7.83 -13.73
N GLY A 67 -5.13 7.72 -12.40
CA GLY A 67 -6.29 8.15 -11.60
C GLY A 67 -6.53 9.64 -11.67
N VAL A 68 -7.81 10.03 -11.77
CA VAL A 68 -8.19 11.47 -11.83
C VAL A 68 -8.22 12.09 -10.45
N TYR A 69 -8.71 11.37 -9.48
CA TYR A 69 -8.83 11.84 -8.10
C TYR A 69 -8.75 10.67 -7.12
N ALA A 70 -8.06 10.85 -6.03
CA ALA A 70 -8.10 9.93 -4.91
C ALA A 70 -8.26 10.67 -3.59
N PRO A 71 -9.02 10.12 -2.63
CA PRO A 71 -9.06 10.62 -1.26
C PRO A 71 -7.63 10.78 -0.74
N ASP A 72 -7.40 11.82 0.05
CA ASP A 72 -6.11 12.15 0.70
C ASP A 72 -4.92 12.43 -0.24
N MET A 73 -5.07 12.15 -1.54
CA MET A 73 -4.03 12.39 -2.54
C MET A 73 -4.37 13.54 -3.52
N GLY A 74 -5.65 13.91 -3.63
CA GLY A 74 -6.10 15.00 -4.49
C GLY A 74 -6.22 14.62 -5.97
N TRP A 75 -5.97 15.60 -6.85
CA TRP A 75 -6.12 15.45 -8.29
C TRP A 75 -4.87 14.89 -8.95
N PHE A 76 -5.09 13.98 -9.91
CA PHE A 76 -4.05 13.36 -10.73
C PHE A 76 -2.92 12.71 -9.91
N PRO A 77 -3.26 11.83 -8.97
CA PRO A 77 -2.27 11.22 -8.07
C PRO A 77 -1.36 10.19 -8.74
N GLY A 78 -1.53 9.92 -10.02
CA GLY A 78 -0.74 8.93 -10.74
C GLY A 78 -1.26 7.51 -10.61
N GLN A 79 -0.35 6.56 -10.39
CA GLN A 79 -0.69 5.14 -10.24
C GLN A 79 -1.23 4.88 -8.84
N LEU A 80 -2.42 4.29 -8.76
CA LEU A 80 -3.15 4.05 -7.51
C LEU A 80 -3.52 2.58 -7.30
N LYS A 81 -2.81 1.69 -7.96
CA LYS A 81 -2.90 0.24 -7.77
C LYS A 81 -1.67 -0.45 -8.33
N GLY A 82 -1.38 -1.63 -7.81
CA GLY A 82 -0.22 -2.44 -8.20
C GLY A 82 0.71 -2.70 -7.05
N ILE A 83 1.95 -3.05 -7.38
CA ILE A 83 3.01 -3.28 -6.41
C ILE A 83 3.99 -2.10 -6.49
N PHE A 84 4.35 -1.59 -5.33
CA PHE A 84 5.34 -0.54 -5.15
C PHE A 84 6.43 -1.09 -4.26
N ASP A 85 7.66 -0.93 -4.67
CA ASP A 85 8.82 -1.49 -3.98
C ASP A 85 9.61 -0.36 -3.30
N SER A 86 10.27 -0.71 -2.18
CA SER A 86 11.28 0.16 -1.58
C SER A 86 12.49 0.32 -2.51
N GLU A 87 13.32 1.32 -2.27
CA GLU A 87 14.51 1.59 -3.08
C GLU A 87 15.46 0.39 -3.14
N ASP A 88 15.56 -0.37 -2.05
CA ASP A 88 16.39 -1.58 -1.97
C ASP A 88 15.70 -2.84 -2.52
N GLY A 89 14.43 -2.75 -2.92
CA GLY A 89 13.64 -3.83 -3.48
C GLY A 89 13.24 -4.93 -2.51
N LYS A 90 13.41 -4.71 -1.19
CA LYS A 90 13.13 -5.75 -0.18
C LYS A 90 11.76 -5.65 0.46
N ARG A 91 11.16 -4.47 0.42
CA ARG A 91 9.87 -4.19 1.03
C ARG A 91 8.86 -3.82 -0.05
N HIS A 92 7.64 -4.27 0.13
CA HIS A 92 6.61 -4.18 -0.90
C HIS A 92 5.31 -3.60 -0.36
N LEU A 93 4.71 -2.68 -1.10
CA LEU A 93 3.32 -2.26 -0.90
C LEU A 93 2.46 -2.84 -2.02
N VAL A 94 1.52 -3.69 -1.68
CA VAL A 94 0.48 -4.18 -2.59
C VAL A 94 -0.76 -3.33 -2.41
N LEU A 95 -1.07 -2.50 -3.39
CA LEU A 95 -2.21 -1.61 -3.39
C LEU A 95 -3.27 -2.10 -4.36
N SER A 96 -4.44 -2.46 -3.83
CA SER A 96 -5.58 -2.93 -4.63
C SER A 96 -6.61 -1.84 -4.84
N SER A 97 -7.20 -1.80 -6.04
CA SER A 97 -8.39 -0.99 -6.30
C SER A 97 -9.65 -1.58 -5.66
N GLY A 98 -9.62 -2.85 -5.26
CA GLY A 98 -10.72 -3.55 -4.60
C GLY A 98 -11.98 -3.70 -5.44
N LEU A 99 -13.04 -4.19 -4.82
CA LEU A 99 -14.35 -4.40 -5.45
C LEU A 99 -15.32 -3.24 -5.22
N GLY A 100 -15.10 -2.46 -4.17
CA GLY A 100 -16.00 -1.39 -3.74
C GLY A 100 -16.10 -0.23 -4.71
N ASN A 101 -17.16 0.54 -4.56
CA ASN A 101 -17.37 1.79 -5.26
C ASN A 101 -17.79 2.85 -4.24
N THR A 102 -17.49 4.12 -4.49
CA THR A 102 -18.06 5.21 -3.70
C THR A 102 -19.48 5.50 -4.18
N GLU A 103 -20.34 5.96 -3.29
CA GLU A 103 -21.75 6.24 -3.63
C GLU A 103 -21.90 7.38 -4.65
N LEU A 104 -20.95 8.32 -4.68
CA LEU A 104 -21.06 9.56 -5.45
C LEU A 104 -20.41 9.49 -6.84
N VAL A 105 -19.34 8.72 -7.01
CA VAL A 105 -18.61 8.66 -8.28
C VAL A 105 -18.47 7.21 -8.73
N PRO A 106 -19.12 6.81 -9.82
CA PRO A 106 -18.97 5.47 -10.34
C PRO A 106 -17.54 5.24 -10.87
N ARG A 107 -17.10 3.99 -10.88
CA ARG A 107 -15.86 3.62 -11.53
C ARG A 107 -15.99 3.83 -13.04
N PHE A 108 -15.00 4.49 -13.62
CA PHE A 108 -14.89 4.64 -15.07
C PHE A 108 -13.49 4.20 -15.51
N ASN A 109 -13.44 3.29 -16.46
CA ASN A 109 -12.19 2.68 -16.97
C ASN A 109 -11.29 2.12 -15.85
N ASN A 110 -11.90 1.69 -14.76
CA ASN A 110 -11.26 1.22 -13.53
C ASN A 110 -11.97 -0.05 -13.07
N ILE A 111 -11.56 -1.18 -13.63
CA ILE A 111 -12.19 -2.48 -13.37
C ILE A 111 -11.93 -2.88 -11.92
N PRO A 112 -12.98 -3.30 -11.17
CA PRO A 112 -12.81 -3.89 -9.85
C PRO A 112 -11.88 -5.11 -9.91
N GLU A 113 -11.05 -5.29 -8.87
CA GLU A 113 -10.09 -6.39 -8.85
C GLU A 113 -10.00 -7.07 -7.50
N ILE A 114 -9.63 -8.36 -7.55
CA ILE A 114 -9.13 -9.13 -6.42
C ILE A 114 -7.67 -9.44 -6.73
N VAL A 115 -6.77 -9.03 -5.84
CA VAL A 115 -5.34 -9.30 -5.98
C VAL A 115 -5.02 -10.57 -5.22
N CYS A 116 -4.41 -11.54 -5.91
CA CYS A 116 -3.87 -12.75 -5.29
C CYS A 116 -2.35 -12.64 -5.29
N VAL A 117 -1.75 -12.73 -4.11
CA VAL A 117 -0.30 -12.65 -3.91
C VAL A 117 0.19 -14.00 -3.40
N GLU A 118 1.15 -14.58 -4.09
CA GLU A 118 1.87 -15.77 -3.65
C GLU A 118 3.21 -15.35 -3.05
N LEU A 119 3.43 -15.73 -1.79
CA LEU A 119 4.72 -15.53 -1.12
C LEU A 119 5.58 -16.77 -1.33
N ILE A 120 6.67 -16.62 -2.04
CA ILE A 120 7.60 -17.71 -2.34
C ILE A 120 8.85 -17.52 -1.50
N PRO A 121 9.25 -18.52 -0.70
CA PRO A 121 10.51 -18.45 0.03
C PRO A 121 11.68 -18.24 -0.93
N ASP A 122 12.59 -17.34 -0.59
CA ASP A 122 13.80 -17.16 -1.38
C ASP A 122 14.61 -18.48 -1.37
N GLY A 123 14.76 -19.08 -2.54
CA GLY A 123 15.34 -20.43 -2.71
C GLY A 123 16.84 -20.55 -2.37
N ASN A 124 17.44 -19.56 -1.74
CA ASN A 124 18.84 -19.55 -1.30
C ASN A 124 19.05 -20.08 0.14
N LEU A 125 18.00 -20.50 0.82
CA LEU A 125 18.14 -21.19 2.09
C LEU A 125 18.31 -22.70 1.82
N HIS A 126 19.54 -23.16 1.87
CA HIS A 126 20.07 -24.51 1.89
C HIS A 126 20.79 -24.97 0.62
N LYS A 127 21.99 -24.42 0.42
CA LYS A 127 23.12 -25.27 0.05
C LYS A 127 23.99 -25.41 1.30
N THR A 128 23.62 -26.34 2.15
CA THR A 128 24.57 -26.96 3.09
C THR A 128 25.39 -27.98 2.35
#